data_ef82dc773149d6c965b2b7d095ee4208
#
_entry.id   ef82dc773149d6c965b2b7d095ee4208
#
_cell.length_a   1.000
_cell.length_b   1.000
_cell.length_c   1.000
_cell.angle_alpha   90.00
_cell.angle_beta   90.00
_cell.angle_gamma   90.00
#
_symmetry.space_group_name_H-M   'P 1'
#
loop_
_entity.id
_entity.type
_entity.pdbx_description
1 polymer ?
#
loop_
_entity_poly.entity_id
_entity_poly.type
_entity_poly.pdbx_seq_one_letter_code
_entity_poly.pdbx_strand_id
1 'polypeptide(L)'
;MPARATTRRRHLGATMRKLRARAGMTLEEAGRLVGVSKATVSRYEATEGPVKWLVIDALCREYGASNPEREAIVTLARNAKQQDWWSSFADHIPETMNLMLTLEDEAVREDHFSCMYVPGLLQTRRYATALQQANEMRRSPEEVERLVDIRMLRQEILTRPKAPHLWAVLDESVVRRVMGSPEIMDEQLSHLLASGESENVTLQLLPFSRGAHGAALGSFIILGGAETSLDVVYVDLHVGSVFMEKEAELDRYRLAFEYLRAQALDIDASRELISCAKEDLKDAKSSR
;
A
#
# COMPACT_ATOMS: atom_id res chain seq x y z
N MET A 1 -24.61 -7.57 -19.21
CA MET A 1 -24.50 -7.31 -17.77
C MET A 1 -23.91 -5.92 -17.59
N PRO A 2 -24.37 -5.07 -16.64
CA PRO A 2 -23.69 -3.80 -16.38
C PRO A 2 -22.24 -4.07 -15.98
N ALA A 3 -21.30 -3.31 -16.54
CA ALA A 3 -19.89 -3.44 -16.24
C ALA A 3 -19.68 -3.26 -14.72
N ARG A 4 -19.00 -4.21 -14.09
CA ARG A 4 -18.69 -4.17 -12.67
C ARG A 4 -17.91 -2.88 -12.39
N ALA A 5 -18.28 -2.13 -11.35
CA ALA A 5 -17.59 -0.89 -10.99
C ALA A 5 -16.12 -1.18 -10.71
N THR A 6 -15.21 -0.37 -11.25
CA THR A 6 -13.77 -0.49 -10.97
C THR A 6 -13.51 -0.29 -9.48
N THR A 7 -12.42 -0.83 -8.95
CA THR A 7 -12.04 -0.68 -7.53
C THR A 7 -11.86 0.79 -7.18
N ARG A 8 -11.24 1.57 -8.07
CA ARG A 8 -11.11 3.04 -7.98
C ARG A 8 -12.47 3.74 -7.82
N ARG A 9 -13.50 3.29 -8.53
CA ARG A 9 -14.85 3.84 -8.37
C ARG A 9 -15.48 3.48 -7.03
N ARG A 10 -15.21 2.26 -6.53
CA ARG A 10 -15.70 1.83 -5.21
C ARG A 10 -15.05 2.65 -4.10
N HIS A 11 -13.76 2.90 -4.20
CA HIS A 11 -13.03 3.76 -3.28
C HIS A 11 -13.58 5.20 -3.31
N LEU A 12 -13.76 5.78 -4.50
CA LEU A 12 -14.39 7.10 -4.65
C LEU A 12 -15.76 7.18 -3.98
N GLY A 13 -16.63 6.18 -4.20
CA GLY A 13 -17.97 6.15 -3.60
C GLY A 13 -17.93 6.07 -2.07
N ALA A 14 -17.05 5.24 -1.52
CA ALA A 14 -16.84 5.12 -0.08
C ALA A 14 -16.32 6.44 0.52
N THR A 15 -15.33 7.07 -0.11
CA THR A 15 -14.76 8.36 0.30
C THR A 15 -15.82 9.47 0.29
N MET A 16 -16.63 9.57 -0.77
CA MET A 16 -17.72 10.55 -0.85
C MET A 16 -18.76 10.36 0.25
N ARG A 17 -19.12 9.12 0.57
CA ARG A 17 -20.02 8.78 1.67
C ARG A 17 -19.45 9.19 3.03
N LYS A 18 -18.15 8.93 3.27
CA LYS A 18 -17.43 9.30 4.49
C LYS A 18 -17.43 10.82 4.67
N LEU A 19 -17.12 11.58 3.62
CA LEU A 19 -17.13 13.05 3.63
C LEU A 19 -18.52 13.62 3.94
N ARG A 20 -19.55 13.12 3.25
CA ARG A 20 -20.93 13.56 3.51
C ARG A 20 -21.36 13.28 4.95
N ALA A 21 -21.03 12.10 5.47
CA ALA A 21 -21.33 11.74 6.87
C ALA A 21 -20.57 12.65 7.85
N ARG A 22 -19.30 12.98 7.58
CA ARG A 22 -18.51 13.93 8.37
C ARG A 22 -19.14 15.33 8.38
N ALA A 23 -19.72 15.76 7.25
CA ALA A 23 -20.44 17.02 7.13
C ALA A 23 -21.86 16.97 7.75
N GLY A 24 -22.33 15.83 8.27
CA GLY A 24 -23.66 15.68 8.85
C GLY A 24 -24.80 15.79 7.85
N MET A 25 -24.54 15.66 6.55
CA MET A 25 -25.53 15.90 5.49
C MET A 25 -26.28 14.63 5.09
N THR A 26 -27.56 14.77 4.77
CA THR A 26 -28.35 13.76 4.09
C THR A 26 -28.04 13.76 2.57
N LEU A 27 -28.37 12.67 1.89
CA LEU A 27 -28.25 12.58 0.43
C LEU A 27 -29.09 13.65 -0.30
N GLU A 28 -30.21 14.05 0.29
CA GLU A 28 -31.13 15.04 -0.29
C GLU A 28 -30.60 16.46 -0.16
N GLU A 29 -30.06 16.82 1.01
CA GLU A 29 -29.40 18.10 1.25
C GLU A 29 -28.20 18.28 0.35
N ALA A 30 -27.33 17.28 0.28
CA ALA A 30 -26.16 17.28 -0.59
C ALA A 30 -26.55 17.48 -2.07
N GLY A 31 -27.55 16.75 -2.56
CA GLY A 31 -28.03 16.89 -3.93
C GLY A 31 -28.59 18.28 -4.22
N ARG A 32 -29.38 18.85 -3.30
CA ARG A 32 -29.97 20.18 -3.43
C ARG A 32 -28.89 21.27 -3.54
N LEU A 33 -27.82 21.20 -2.73
CA LEU A 33 -26.76 22.20 -2.71
C LEU A 33 -26.01 22.28 -4.05
N VAL A 34 -25.82 21.15 -4.72
CA VAL A 34 -25.07 21.08 -5.99
C VAL A 34 -25.98 20.93 -7.23
N GLY A 35 -27.28 21.06 -7.08
CA GLY A 35 -28.25 21.05 -8.19
C GLY A 35 -28.45 19.68 -8.82
N VAL A 36 -28.29 18.57 -8.06
CA VAL A 36 -28.57 17.21 -8.53
C VAL A 36 -29.58 16.50 -7.63
N SER A 37 -30.20 15.43 -8.14
CA SER A 37 -31.15 14.64 -7.36
C SER A 37 -30.46 13.81 -6.26
N LYS A 38 -31.19 13.53 -5.16
CA LYS A 38 -30.82 12.53 -4.15
C LYS A 38 -30.33 11.22 -4.78
N ALA A 39 -31.06 10.75 -5.81
CA ALA A 39 -30.71 9.53 -6.52
C ALA A 39 -29.34 9.62 -7.24
N THR A 40 -28.96 10.82 -7.70
CA THR A 40 -27.66 11.03 -8.32
C THR A 40 -26.52 10.92 -7.30
N VAL A 41 -26.67 11.55 -6.13
CA VAL A 41 -25.69 11.44 -5.04
C VAL A 41 -25.58 9.99 -4.57
N SER A 42 -26.73 9.33 -4.34
CA SER A 42 -26.76 7.91 -3.96
C SER A 42 -26.04 7.01 -4.96
N ARG A 43 -26.27 7.21 -6.26
CA ARG A 43 -25.57 6.44 -7.33
C ARG A 43 -24.06 6.67 -7.33
N TYR A 44 -23.61 7.88 -7.05
CA TYR A 44 -22.16 8.16 -6.95
C TYR A 44 -21.55 7.43 -5.77
N GLU A 45 -22.20 7.46 -4.60
CA GLU A 45 -21.76 6.75 -3.41
C GLU A 45 -21.89 5.22 -3.53
N ALA A 46 -22.87 4.73 -4.29
CA ALA A 46 -23.06 3.32 -4.58
C ALA A 46 -22.24 2.83 -5.81
N THR A 47 -21.48 3.74 -6.44
CA THR A 47 -20.66 3.46 -7.63
C THR A 47 -21.45 3.00 -8.86
N GLU A 48 -22.73 3.35 -8.94
CA GLU A 48 -23.64 3.02 -10.01
C GLU A 48 -23.60 4.07 -11.14
N GLY A 49 -23.26 3.65 -12.35
CA GLY A 49 -23.22 4.52 -13.53
C GLY A 49 -22.03 5.52 -13.55
N PRO A 50 -21.94 6.36 -14.59
CA PRO A 50 -20.81 7.26 -14.80
C PRO A 50 -20.80 8.40 -13.77
N VAL A 51 -19.62 8.73 -13.25
CA VAL A 51 -19.38 9.83 -12.34
C VAL A 51 -18.98 11.08 -13.12
N LYS A 52 -19.57 12.23 -12.78
CA LYS A 52 -19.19 13.55 -13.32
C LYS A 52 -18.27 14.24 -12.31
N TRP A 53 -16.99 14.35 -12.62
CA TRP A 53 -16.00 14.93 -11.71
C TRP A 53 -16.34 16.36 -11.25
N LEU A 54 -17.00 17.18 -12.10
CA LEU A 54 -17.46 18.52 -11.71
C LEU A 54 -18.48 18.50 -10.57
N VAL A 55 -19.36 17.50 -10.54
CA VAL A 55 -20.32 17.33 -9.44
C VAL A 55 -19.61 16.84 -8.18
N ILE A 56 -18.63 15.97 -8.33
CA ILE A 56 -17.78 15.54 -7.20
C ILE A 56 -17.02 16.73 -6.62
N ASP A 57 -16.45 17.60 -7.45
CA ASP A 57 -15.76 18.81 -6.99
C ASP A 57 -16.69 19.73 -6.20
N ALA A 58 -17.92 19.96 -6.70
CA ALA A 58 -18.92 20.76 -6.00
C ALA A 58 -19.34 20.13 -4.67
N LEU A 59 -19.60 18.81 -4.66
CA LEU A 59 -19.94 18.08 -3.43
C LEU A 59 -18.81 18.15 -2.39
N CYS A 60 -17.55 17.99 -2.79
CA CYS A 60 -16.41 18.09 -1.87
C CYS A 60 -16.35 19.47 -1.19
N ARG A 61 -16.64 20.54 -1.93
CA ARG A 61 -16.71 21.90 -1.34
C ARG A 61 -17.80 22.00 -0.30
N GLU A 62 -19.01 21.54 -0.62
CA GLU A 62 -20.16 21.56 0.30
C GLU A 62 -19.92 20.68 1.55
N TYR A 63 -19.18 19.58 1.40
CA TYR A 63 -18.80 18.71 2.51
C TYR A 63 -17.65 19.27 3.35
N GLY A 64 -17.07 20.42 3.00
CA GLY A 64 -16.00 21.06 3.74
C GLY A 64 -14.65 20.33 3.60
N ALA A 65 -14.44 19.63 2.48
CA ALA A 65 -13.14 19.03 2.19
C ALA A 65 -12.06 20.12 2.03
N SER A 66 -10.86 19.87 2.57
CA SER A 66 -9.71 20.74 2.35
C SER A 66 -9.33 20.79 0.88
N ASN A 67 -8.58 21.80 0.45
CA ASN A 67 -8.14 21.89 -0.95
C ASN A 67 -7.35 20.65 -1.41
N PRO A 68 -6.34 20.14 -0.66
CA PRO A 68 -5.63 18.93 -1.05
C PRO A 68 -6.54 17.68 -1.09
N GLU A 69 -7.42 17.51 -0.10
CA GLU A 69 -8.40 16.41 -0.05
C GLU A 69 -9.33 16.45 -1.27
N ARG A 70 -9.85 17.64 -1.61
CA ARG A 70 -10.72 17.86 -2.77
C ARG A 70 -9.99 17.53 -4.08
N GLU A 71 -8.76 18.02 -4.25
CA GLU A 71 -7.97 17.77 -5.47
C GLU A 71 -7.67 16.29 -5.67
N ALA A 72 -7.35 15.56 -4.60
CA ALA A 72 -7.15 14.12 -4.64
C ALA A 72 -8.43 13.39 -5.09
N ILE A 73 -9.57 13.71 -4.49
CA ILE A 73 -10.87 13.09 -4.82
C ILE A 73 -11.32 13.44 -6.25
N VAL A 74 -11.09 14.66 -6.70
CA VAL A 74 -11.40 15.08 -8.08
C VAL A 74 -10.51 14.34 -9.08
N THR A 75 -9.24 14.14 -8.75
CA THR A 75 -8.30 13.35 -9.58
C THR A 75 -8.77 11.90 -9.66
N LEU A 76 -9.16 11.30 -8.53
CA LEU A 76 -9.77 9.97 -8.47
C LEU A 76 -11.03 9.89 -9.36
N ALA A 77 -11.90 10.90 -9.31
CA ALA A 77 -13.12 10.95 -10.12
C ALA A 77 -12.84 11.13 -11.62
N ARG A 78 -11.83 11.89 -12.01
CA ARG A 78 -11.40 12.03 -13.41
C ARG A 78 -10.84 10.73 -13.96
N ASN A 79 -10.05 10.03 -13.14
CA ASN A 79 -9.41 8.76 -13.50
C ASN A 79 -10.34 7.54 -13.29
N ALA A 80 -11.57 7.73 -12.80
CA ALA A 80 -12.51 6.66 -12.50
C ALA A 80 -12.88 5.75 -13.69
N LYS A 81 -12.60 6.19 -14.92
CA LYS A 81 -12.77 5.42 -16.17
C LYS A 81 -11.46 4.85 -16.71
N GLN A 82 -10.33 5.26 -16.15
CA GLN A 82 -9.03 4.79 -16.61
C GLN A 82 -8.90 3.31 -16.29
N GLN A 83 -8.43 2.56 -17.27
CA GLN A 83 -8.16 1.14 -17.09
C GLN A 83 -6.84 1.02 -16.32
N ASP A 84 -6.91 0.41 -15.15
CA ASP A 84 -5.74 0.19 -14.30
C ASP A 84 -4.75 -0.73 -15.03
N TRP A 85 -3.45 -0.54 -14.88
CA TRP A 85 -2.42 -1.36 -15.54
C TRP A 85 -2.54 -2.84 -15.20
N TRP A 86 -3.09 -3.16 -14.02
CA TRP A 86 -3.33 -4.54 -13.57
C TRP A 86 -4.65 -5.13 -14.07
N SER A 87 -5.45 -4.38 -14.84
CA SER A 87 -6.76 -4.87 -15.33
C SER A 87 -6.65 -6.09 -16.23
N SER A 88 -5.53 -6.27 -16.93
CA SER A 88 -5.22 -7.49 -17.68
C SER A 88 -5.04 -8.73 -16.80
N PHE A 89 -4.78 -8.54 -15.52
CA PHE A 89 -4.62 -9.60 -14.51
C PHE A 89 -5.82 -9.74 -13.58
N ALA A 90 -6.87 -8.93 -13.75
CA ALA A 90 -7.99 -8.82 -12.81
C ALA A 90 -8.70 -10.16 -12.53
N ASP A 91 -8.76 -11.06 -13.53
CA ASP A 91 -9.35 -12.39 -13.38
C ASP A 91 -8.46 -13.38 -12.61
N HIS A 92 -7.21 -13.00 -12.33
CA HIS A 92 -6.20 -13.85 -11.72
C HIS A 92 -5.74 -13.39 -10.34
N ILE A 93 -6.22 -12.24 -9.87
CA ILE A 93 -5.88 -11.68 -8.57
C ILE A 93 -7.13 -11.55 -7.69
N PRO A 94 -7.02 -11.78 -6.37
CA PRO A 94 -8.13 -11.58 -5.45
C PRO A 94 -8.65 -10.13 -5.46
N GLU A 95 -9.93 -9.95 -5.14
CA GLU A 95 -10.55 -8.61 -5.07
C GLU A 95 -9.84 -7.70 -4.05
N THR A 96 -9.36 -8.26 -2.95
CA THR A 96 -8.57 -7.54 -1.93
C THR A 96 -7.27 -7.02 -2.49
N MET A 97 -6.58 -7.79 -3.35
CA MET A 97 -5.37 -7.33 -4.03
C MET A 97 -5.68 -6.21 -5.03
N ASN A 98 -6.80 -6.28 -5.76
CA ASN A 98 -7.24 -5.18 -6.63
C ASN A 98 -7.44 -3.87 -5.84
N LEU A 99 -8.03 -3.95 -4.64
CA LEU A 99 -8.21 -2.77 -3.78
C LEU A 99 -6.86 -2.23 -3.30
N MET A 100 -5.97 -3.11 -2.86
CA MET A 100 -4.63 -2.75 -2.41
C MET A 100 -3.84 -2.02 -3.52
N LEU A 101 -3.81 -2.57 -4.74
CA LEU A 101 -3.14 -1.96 -5.89
C LEU A 101 -3.73 -0.57 -6.24
N THR A 102 -5.06 -0.42 -6.11
CA THR A 102 -5.72 0.88 -6.35
C THR A 102 -5.30 1.92 -5.31
N LEU A 103 -5.32 1.54 -4.04
CA LEU A 103 -4.97 2.43 -2.93
C LEU A 103 -3.49 2.83 -3.00
N GLU A 104 -2.62 1.88 -3.32
CA GLU A 104 -1.19 2.12 -3.48
C GLU A 104 -0.89 3.03 -4.68
N ASP A 105 -1.59 2.83 -5.83
CA ASP A 105 -1.45 3.68 -7.01
C ASP A 105 -1.83 5.14 -6.75
N GLU A 106 -2.73 5.39 -5.82
CA GLU A 106 -3.20 6.72 -5.41
C GLU A 106 -2.44 7.31 -4.22
N ALA A 107 -1.67 6.48 -3.51
CA ALA A 107 -0.92 6.91 -2.35
C ALA A 107 0.15 7.95 -2.70
N VAL A 108 0.34 8.92 -1.82
CA VAL A 108 1.46 9.89 -1.87
C VAL A 108 2.57 9.49 -0.90
N ARG A 109 2.25 8.62 0.07
CA ARG A 109 3.20 7.99 0.98
C ARG A 109 2.76 6.58 1.32
N GLU A 110 3.72 5.73 1.64
CA GLU A 110 3.53 4.39 2.17
C GLU A 110 4.42 4.21 3.40
N ASP A 111 3.79 4.03 4.57
CA ASP A 111 4.48 3.71 5.81
C ASP A 111 4.35 2.20 6.03
N HIS A 112 5.44 1.45 5.90
CA HIS A 112 5.45 -0.01 5.87
C HIS A 112 6.29 -0.57 7.02
N PHE A 113 5.66 -1.27 7.96
CA PHE A 113 6.37 -2.13 8.90
C PHE A 113 6.31 -3.58 8.43
N SER A 114 7.47 -4.23 8.34
CA SER A 114 7.56 -5.64 8.00
C SER A 114 8.46 -6.41 8.97
N CYS A 115 7.93 -7.54 9.49
CA CYS A 115 8.65 -8.42 10.42
C CYS A 115 8.89 -9.84 9.86
N MET A 116 8.49 -10.13 8.62
CA MET A 116 8.59 -11.48 8.05
C MET A 116 9.40 -11.55 6.76
N TYR A 117 9.22 -10.60 5.85
CA TYR A 117 9.87 -10.58 4.54
C TYR A 117 10.01 -9.14 4.02
N VAL A 118 10.87 -8.97 3.03
CA VAL A 118 11.08 -7.67 2.38
C VAL A 118 9.76 -7.16 1.79
N PRO A 119 9.41 -5.87 1.95
CA PRO A 119 8.25 -5.26 1.32
C PRO A 119 8.18 -5.52 -0.19
N GLY A 120 6.98 -5.76 -0.71
CA GLY A 120 6.80 -6.12 -2.12
C GLY A 120 7.38 -5.11 -3.11
N LEU A 121 7.38 -3.82 -2.77
CA LEU A 121 7.97 -2.76 -3.59
C LEU A 121 9.51 -2.79 -3.65
N LEU A 122 10.16 -3.52 -2.73
CA LEU A 122 11.62 -3.62 -2.62
C LEU A 122 12.15 -5.03 -2.88
N GLN A 123 11.34 -5.95 -3.43
CA GLN A 123 11.77 -7.33 -3.71
C GLN A 123 12.45 -7.45 -5.08
N THR A 124 13.52 -8.24 -5.16
CA THR A 124 14.01 -8.73 -6.45
C THR A 124 13.08 -9.81 -7.01
N ARG A 125 13.11 -10.03 -8.33
CA ARG A 125 12.30 -11.09 -8.97
C ARG A 125 12.56 -12.47 -8.36
N ARG A 126 13.83 -12.81 -8.13
CA ARG A 126 14.22 -14.11 -7.58
C ARG A 126 13.73 -14.29 -6.14
N TYR A 127 13.82 -13.25 -5.31
CA TYR A 127 13.30 -13.28 -3.96
C TYR A 127 11.77 -13.41 -3.96
N ALA A 128 11.08 -12.65 -4.79
CA ALA A 128 9.62 -12.74 -4.94
C ALA A 128 9.17 -14.14 -5.39
N THR A 129 9.90 -14.76 -6.33
CA THR A 129 9.62 -16.13 -6.78
C THR A 129 9.78 -17.13 -5.64
N ALA A 130 10.90 -17.07 -4.91
CA ALA A 130 11.16 -17.96 -3.78
C ALA A 130 10.10 -17.81 -2.68
N LEU A 131 9.67 -16.56 -2.39
CA LEU A 131 8.62 -16.27 -1.43
C LEU A 131 7.26 -16.86 -1.86
N GLN A 132 6.87 -16.69 -3.13
CA GLN A 132 5.61 -17.22 -3.65
C GLN A 132 5.59 -18.76 -3.63
N GLN A 133 6.69 -19.40 -3.96
CA GLN A 133 6.82 -20.86 -3.89
C GLN A 133 6.75 -21.40 -2.44
N ALA A 134 7.29 -20.65 -1.48
CA ALA A 134 7.25 -21.03 -0.07
C ALA A 134 5.86 -20.86 0.56
N ASN A 135 5.14 -19.78 0.19
CA ASN A 135 3.86 -19.43 0.81
C ASN A 135 2.71 -20.34 0.34
N GLU A 136 2.71 -20.76 -0.91
CA GLU A 136 1.64 -21.60 -1.44
C GLU A 136 2.20 -22.76 -2.27
N MET A 137 2.52 -23.85 -1.60
CA MET A 137 3.10 -25.07 -2.19
C MET A 137 2.22 -25.75 -3.27
N ARG A 138 0.98 -25.29 -3.49
CA ARG A 138 0.03 -25.87 -4.46
C ARG A 138 -0.14 -25.03 -5.72
N ARG A 139 0.50 -23.88 -5.83
CA ARG A 139 0.43 -23.05 -7.04
C ARG A 139 1.24 -23.67 -8.16
N SER A 140 0.71 -23.57 -9.38
CA SER A 140 1.48 -23.95 -10.57
C SER A 140 2.64 -22.96 -10.82
N PRO A 141 3.70 -23.38 -11.52
CA PRO A 141 4.78 -22.47 -11.91
C PRO A 141 4.28 -21.23 -12.67
N GLU A 142 3.27 -21.39 -13.53
CA GLU A 142 2.67 -20.31 -14.32
C GLU A 142 1.90 -19.31 -13.45
N GLU A 143 1.25 -19.78 -12.38
CA GLU A 143 0.59 -18.91 -11.40
C GLU A 143 1.61 -18.11 -10.59
N VAL A 144 2.70 -18.76 -10.17
CA VAL A 144 3.80 -18.08 -9.47
C VAL A 144 4.42 -17.01 -10.36
N GLU A 145 4.76 -17.33 -11.63
CA GLU A 145 5.35 -16.37 -12.55
C GLU A 145 4.44 -15.15 -12.75
N ARG A 146 3.14 -15.37 -12.95
CA ARG A 146 2.15 -14.31 -13.13
C ARG A 146 2.08 -13.37 -11.92
N LEU A 147 2.07 -13.91 -10.70
CA LEU A 147 2.06 -13.11 -9.48
C LEU A 147 3.36 -12.32 -9.28
N VAL A 148 4.47 -12.90 -9.68
CA VAL A 148 5.77 -12.24 -9.68
C VAL A 148 5.80 -11.11 -10.71
N ASP A 149 5.25 -11.31 -11.91
CA ASP A 149 5.14 -10.27 -12.93
C ASP A 149 4.31 -9.07 -12.45
N ILE A 150 3.15 -9.34 -11.84
CA ILE A 150 2.33 -8.28 -11.22
C ILE A 150 3.16 -7.53 -10.16
N ARG A 151 3.92 -8.24 -9.34
CA ARG A 151 4.77 -7.64 -8.30
C ARG A 151 5.88 -6.77 -8.89
N MET A 152 6.51 -7.18 -9.97
CA MET A 152 7.54 -6.37 -10.64
C MET A 152 6.94 -5.12 -11.30
N LEU A 153 5.81 -5.24 -11.99
CA LEU A 153 5.10 -4.09 -12.56
C LEU A 153 4.66 -3.09 -11.48
N ARG A 154 4.20 -3.59 -10.34
CA ARG A 154 3.82 -2.76 -9.19
C ARG A 154 4.96 -1.86 -8.69
N GLN A 155 6.21 -2.32 -8.78
CA GLN A 155 7.38 -1.55 -8.31
C GLN A 155 7.66 -0.29 -9.13
N GLU A 156 7.13 -0.20 -10.36
CA GLU A 156 7.27 0.99 -11.21
C GLU A 156 6.67 2.25 -10.54
N ILE A 157 5.80 2.07 -9.54
CA ILE A 157 5.24 3.18 -8.75
C ILE A 157 6.33 4.03 -8.09
N LEU A 158 7.46 3.42 -7.69
CA LEU A 158 8.57 4.11 -7.03
C LEU A 158 9.43 4.97 -7.99
N THR A 159 9.30 4.75 -9.31
CA THR A 159 10.12 5.42 -10.33
C THR A 159 9.32 6.39 -11.21
N ARG A 160 8.00 6.45 -11.04
CA ARG A 160 7.12 7.34 -11.83
C ARG A 160 7.25 8.81 -11.39
N PRO A 161 6.84 9.77 -12.28
CA PRO A 161 6.75 11.18 -11.93
C PRO A 161 5.77 11.40 -10.78
N LYS A 162 5.88 11.69 -9.67
CA LYS A 162 5.00 11.69 -8.48
C LYS A 162 4.94 10.31 -7.80
N ALA A 163 6.11 9.68 -7.70
CA ALA A 163 6.26 8.48 -6.88
C ALA A 163 5.86 8.77 -5.43
N PRO A 164 5.22 7.83 -4.73
CA PRO A 164 4.99 7.95 -3.30
C PRO A 164 6.31 7.94 -2.54
N HIS A 165 6.32 8.56 -1.36
CA HIS A 165 7.41 8.36 -0.42
C HIS A 165 7.19 7.04 0.34
N LEU A 166 8.08 6.08 0.17
CA LEU A 166 8.08 4.82 0.89
C LEU A 166 8.97 4.95 2.15
N TRP A 167 8.37 4.80 3.31
CA TRP A 167 9.12 4.63 4.56
C TRP A 167 8.95 3.20 5.07
N ALA A 168 10.00 2.40 4.95
CA ALA A 168 10.01 1.02 5.36
C ALA A 168 10.82 0.83 6.64
N VAL A 169 10.18 0.34 7.70
CA VAL A 169 10.84 -0.15 8.91
C VAL A 169 10.80 -1.67 8.87
N LEU A 170 11.96 -2.30 8.78
CA LEU A 170 12.10 -3.75 8.73
C LEU A 170 12.63 -4.27 10.06
N ASP A 171 11.98 -5.28 10.61
CA ASP A 171 12.57 -6.06 11.71
C ASP A 171 13.86 -6.75 11.24
N GLU A 172 14.87 -6.87 12.09
CA GLU A 172 16.16 -7.48 11.76
C GLU A 172 16.01 -8.92 11.21
N SER A 173 14.96 -9.64 11.60
CA SER A 173 14.67 -10.98 11.08
C SER A 173 14.51 -11.00 9.55
N VAL A 174 14.02 -9.90 8.95
CA VAL A 174 13.81 -9.77 7.49
C VAL A 174 15.12 -9.89 6.72
N VAL A 175 16.20 -9.32 7.25
CA VAL A 175 17.53 -9.34 6.62
C VAL A 175 18.38 -10.54 7.05
N ARG A 176 18.03 -11.22 8.16
CA ARG A 176 18.73 -12.42 8.66
C ARG A 176 18.17 -13.72 8.13
N ARG A 177 16.86 -13.79 7.87
CA ARG A 177 16.21 -14.99 7.35
C ARG A 177 16.53 -15.16 5.87
N VAL A 178 17.25 -16.24 5.56
CA VAL A 178 17.54 -16.59 4.16
C VAL A 178 16.27 -17.06 3.46
N MET A 179 15.82 -16.29 2.48
CA MET A 179 14.69 -16.64 1.63
C MET A 179 15.20 -17.23 0.31
N GLY A 180 14.78 -18.44 -0.03
CA GLY A 180 15.25 -19.20 -1.19
C GLY A 180 16.64 -19.74 -0.95
N SER A 181 17.68 -19.08 -1.47
CA SER A 181 19.07 -19.46 -1.30
C SER A 181 19.93 -18.27 -0.83
N PRO A 182 21.16 -18.53 -0.32
CA PRO A 182 22.09 -17.46 0.02
C PRO A 182 22.37 -16.49 -1.13
N GLU A 183 22.38 -16.97 -2.38
CA GLU A 183 22.60 -16.13 -3.58
C GLU A 183 21.39 -15.20 -3.83
N ILE A 184 20.18 -15.71 -3.65
CA ILE A 184 18.96 -14.92 -3.78
C ILE A 184 18.92 -13.84 -2.69
N MET A 185 19.30 -14.21 -1.47
CA MET A 185 19.32 -13.28 -0.36
C MET A 185 20.42 -12.23 -0.52
N ASP A 186 21.61 -12.57 -0.99
CA ASP A 186 22.69 -11.62 -1.29
C ASP A 186 22.28 -10.59 -2.35
N GLU A 187 21.61 -11.04 -3.42
CA GLU A 187 21.01 -10.18 -4.44
C GLU A 187 19.97 -9.22 -3.82
N GLN A 188 19.09 -9.77 -2.97
CA GLN A 188 18.04 -8.99 -2.31
C GLN A 188 18.60 -7.93 -1.35
N LEU A 189 19.60 -8.27 -0.55
CA LEU A 189 20.25 -7.31 0.36
C LEU A 189 20.99 -6.21 -0.42
N SER A 190 21.63 -6.57 -1.54
CA SER A 190 22.23 -5.58 -2.46
C SER A 190 21.20 -4.63 -3.03
N HIS A 191 20.02 -5.16 -3.40
CA HIS A 191 18.92 -4.36 -3.92
C HIS A 191 18.34 -3.42 -2.85
N LEU A 192 18.23 -3.85 -1.58
CA LEU A 192 17.81 -2.99 -0.47
C LEU A 192 18.77 -1.82 -0.26
N LEU A 193 20.09 -2.08 -0.29
CA LEU A 193 21.11 -1.03 -0.17
C LEU A 193 20.99 0.00 -1.30
N ALA A 194 20.80 -0.44 -2.53
CA ALA A 194 20.62 0.44 -3.68
C ALA A 194 19.30 1.22 -3.62
N SER A 195 18.20 0.57 -3.21
CA SER A 195 16.90 1.21 -3.07
C SER A 195 16.90 2.31 -2.02
N GLY A 196 17.63 2.13 -0.92
CA GLY A 196 17.78 3.15 0.13
C GLY A 196 18.59 4.39 -0.29
N GLU A 197 19.13 4.43 -1.50
CA GLU A 197 19.77 5.62 -2.08
C GLU A 197 18.79 6.53 -2.83
N SER A 198 17.56 6.05 -3.07
CA SER A 198 16.53 6.82 -3.76
C SER A 198 15.91 7.86 -2.84
N GLU A 199 15.71 9.09 -3.31
CA GLU A 199 15.18 10.21 -2.52
C GLU A 199 13.79 9.95 -1.91
N ASN A 200 12.99 9.11 -2.54
CA ASN A 200 11.65 8.75 -2.10
C ASN A 200 11.58 7.43 -1.33
N VAL A 201 12.70 6.84 -0.93
CA VAL A 201 12.75 5.60 -0.13
C VAL A 201 13.55 5.83 1.15
N THR A 202 12.89 5.69 2.29
CA THR A 202 13.53 5.66 3.59
C THR A 202 13.49 4.23 4.12
N LEU A 203 14.66 3.66 4.42
CA LEU A 203 14.80 2.30 4.92
C LEU A 203 15.48 2.31 6.29
N GLN A 204 14.81 1.75 7.29
CA GLN A 204 15.32 1.59 8.65
C GLN A 204 15.18 0.15 9.12
N LEU A 205 16.11 -0.31 9.95
CA LEU A 205 16.04 -1.61 10.60
C LEU A 205 15.71 -1.46 12.08
N LEU A 206 14.80 -2.29 12.55
CA LEU A 206 14.52 -2.47 13.98
C LEU A 206 15.35 -3.66 14.49
N PRO A 207 16.44 -3.41 15.24
CA PRO A 207 17.34 -4.47 15.63
C PRO A 207 16.76 -5.32 16.78
N PHE A 208 17.10 -6.60 16.84
CA PHE A 208 16.69 -7.52 17.91
C PHE A 208 17.00 -7.00 19.32
N SER A 209 18.05 -6.20 19.45
CA SER A 209 18.46 -5.61 20.74
C SER A 209 17.43 -4.63 21.32
N ARG A 210 16.47 -4.15 20.51
CA ARG A 210 15.36 -3.30 21.01
C ARG A 210 14.30 -4.10 21.77
N GLY A 211 14.26 -5.42 21.61
CA GLY A 211 13.31 -6.27 22.31
C GLY A 211 11.86 -6.02 21.90
N ALA A 212 10.96 -5.91 22.88
CA ALA A 212 9.53 -5.69 22.60
C ALA A 212 9.25 -4.32 22.00
N HIS A 213 8.37 -4.28 21.00
CA HIS A 213 7.98 -3.08 20.26
C HIS A 213 6.46 -3.02 20.02
N GLY A 214 5.96 -1.82 19.64
CA GLY A 214 4.52 -1.55 19.51
C GLY A 214 3.79 -2.29 18.39
N ALA A 215 4.50 -2.96 17.49
CA ALA A 215 3.92 -3.72 16.36
C ALA A 215 4.11 -5.24 16.51
N ALA A 216 4.08 -5.76 17.73
CA ALA A 216 4.24 -7.20 18.01
C ALA A 216 3.16 -8.09 17.35
N LEU A 217 2.07 -7.51 16.84
CA LEU A 217 0.97 -8.24 16.20
C LEU A 217 1.20 -8.53 14.70
N GLY A 218 2.29 -8.06 14.12
CA GLY A 218 2.67 -8.37 12.73
C GLY A 218 2.85 -7.17 11.83
N SER A 219 3.10 -7.46 10.56
CA SER A 219 3.34 -6.45 9.50
C SER A 219 2.08 -5.68 9.15
N PHE A 220 2.23 -4.42 8.77
CA PHE A 220 1.16 -3.58 8.26
C PHE A 220 1.68 -2.49 7.32
N ILE A 221 0.78 -1.93 6.53
CA ILE A 221 1.04 -0.81 5.64
C ILE A 221 0.02 0.30 5.93
N ILE A 222 0.48 1.54 6.03
CA ILE A 222 -0.39 2.72 6.00
C ILE A 222 -0.22 3.34 4.62
N LEU A 223 -1.26 3.24 3.80
CA LEU A 223 -1.34 3.91 2.51
C LEU A 223 -1.87 5.31 2.74
N GLY A 224 -1.00 6.31 2.62
CA GLY A 224 -1.31 7.69 2.93
C GLY A 224 -1.79 8.46 1.72
N GLY A 225 -2.98 9.07 1.84
CA GLY A 225 -3.52 9.99 0.85
C GLY A 225 -2.88 11.40 0.91
N ALA A 226 -3.39 12.31 0.09
CA ALA A 226 -2.98 13.73 0.13
C ALA A 226 -3.29 14.41 1.48
N GLU A 227 -4.27 13.87 2.20
CA GLU A 227 -4.65 14.25 3.56
C GLU A 227 -4.76 12.98 4.41
N THR A 228 -4.47 13.09 5.70
CA THR A 228 -4.53 11.96 6.64
C THR A 228 -5.92 11.34 6.77
N SER A 229 -6.97 12.10 6.47
CA SER A 229 -8.36 11.60 6.40
C SER A 229 -8.60 10.57 5.29
N LEU A 230 -7.69 10.47 4.33
CA LEU A 230 -7.72 9.52 3.21
C LEU A 230 -6.78 8.33 3.44
N ASP A 231 -6.13 8.24 4.59
CA ASP A 231 -5.27 7.11 4.92
C ASP A 231 -6.08 5.82 5.02
N VAL A 232 -5.43 4.72 4.65
CA VAL A 232 -5.96 3.36 4.82
C VAL A 232 -4.87 2.47 5.38
N VAL A 233 -5.18 1.74 6.45
CA VAL A 233 -4.29 0.68 6.94
C VAL A 233 -4.62 -0.62 6.24
N TYR A 234 -3.62 -1.27 5.70
CA TYR A 234 -3.68 -2.59 5.09
C TYR A 234 -2.91 -3.61 5.93
N VAL A 235 -3.55 -4.72 6.25
CA VAL A 235 -2.94 -5.87 6.92
C VAL A 235 -3.25 -7.13 6.11
N ASP A 236 -2.21 -7.85 5.71
CA ASP A 236 -2.35 -9.11 4.99
C ASP A 236 -2.42 -10.30 5.95
N LEU A 237 -3.35 -11.21 5.70
CA LEU A 237 -3.60 -12.41 6.50
C LEU A 237 -3.67 -13.64 5.60
N HIS A 238 -3.52 -14.83 6.17
CA HIS A 238 -3.64 -16.10 5.41
C HIS A 238 -4.98 -16.30 4.71
N VAL A 239 -6.05 -15.74 5.25
CA VAL A 239 -7.42 -15.91 4.73
C VAL A 239 -7.96 -14.69 4.00
N GLY A 240 -7.10 -13.75 3.63
CA GLY A 240 -7.44 -12.51 2.97
C GLY A 240 -6.79 -11.31 3.63
N SER A 241 -7.23 -10.12 3.27
CA SER A 241 -6.63 -8.87 3.75
C SER A 241 -7.67 -7.99 4.44
N VAL A 242 -7.23 -7.21 5.42
CA VAL A 242 -8.07 -6.26 6.17
C VAL A 242 -7.68 -4.84 5.79
N PHE A 243 -8.68 -4.02 5.49
CA PHE A 243 -8.54 -2.59 5.25
C PHE A 243 -9.26 -1.83 6.37
N MET A 244 -8.55 -0.92 7.02
CA MET A 244 -9.08 -0.12 8.12
C MET A 244 -9.03 1.36 7.75
N GLU A 245 -10.18 2.03 7.88
CA GLU A 245 -10.37 3.44 7.51
C GLU A 245 -10.94 4.28 8.66
N LYS A 246 -11.27 3.64 9.79
CA LYS A 246 -11.81 4.37 10.94
C LYS A 246 -10.69 5.10 11.67
N GLU A 247 -10.90 6.37 11.99
CA GLU A 247 -9.89 7.23 12.59
C GLU A 247 -9.26 6.61 13.85
N ALA A 248 -10.06 6.03 14.74
CA ALA A 248 -9.54 5.39 15.95
C ALA A 248 -8.65 4.16 15.66
N GLU A 249 -8.83 3.48 14.52
CA GLU A 249 -7.98 2.38 14.08
C GLU A 249 -6.71 2.95 13.44
N LEU A 250 -6.85 3.95 12.55
CA LEU A 250 -5.75 4.65 11.91
C LEU A 250 -4.79 5.25 12.92
N ASP A 251 -5.30 5.93 13.95
CA ASP A 251 -4.49 6.56 15.00
C ASP A 251 -3.61 5.56 15.75
N ARG A 252 -4.14 4.35 15.99
CA ARG A 252 -3.36 3.28 16.64
C ARG A 252 -2.18 2.82 15.78
N TYR A 253 -2.38 2.66 14.48
CA TYR A 253 -1.33 2.24 13.56
C TYR A 253 -0.32 3.36 13.27
N ARG A 254 -0.78 4.61 13.15
CA ARG A 254 0.10 5.78 13.05
C ARG A 254 1.01 5.89 14.28
N LEU A 255 0.41 5.81 15.46
CA LEU A 255 1.18 5.84 16.72
C LEU A 255 2.17 4.67 16.80
N ALA A 256 1.75 3.45 16.44
CA ALA A 256 2.64 2.29 16.40
C ALA A 256 3.82 2.52 15.44
N PHE A 257 3.56 3.08 14.25
CA PHE A 257 4.61 3.37 13.27
C PHE A 257 5.59 4.46 13.76
N GLU A 258 5.09 5.51 14.42
CA GLU A 258 5.95 6.53 15.05
C GLU A 258 6.89 5.92 16.10
N TYR A 259 6.38 5.02 16.96
CA TYR A 259 7.21 4.30 17.92
C TYR A 259 8.24 3.39 17.25
N LEU A 260 7.86 2.69 16.18
CA LEU A 260 8.78 1.85 15.41
C LEU A 260 9.92 2.68 14.81
N ARG A 261 9.61 3.82 14.20
CA ARG A 261 10.61 4.76 13.64
C ARG A 261 11.57 5.27 14.70
N ALA A 262 11.05 5.61 15.88
CA ALA A 262 11.85 6.11 17.00
C ALA A 262 12.77 5.03 17.60
N GLN A 263 12.39 3.75 17.51
CA GLN A 263 13.16 2.62 18.03
C GLN A 263 14.09 2.01 16.99
N ALA A 264 13.81 2.19 15.71
CA ALA A 264 14.67 1.73 14.62
C ALA A 264 16.04 2.42 14.66
N LEU A 265 17.00 1.81 14.02
CA LEU A 265 18.28 2.43 13.71
C LEU A 265 18.08 3.61 12.76
N ASP A 266 18.98 4.59 12.78
CA ASP A 266 19.03 5.59 11.73
C ASP A 266 19.38 4.95 10.36
N ILE A 267 19.37 5.77 9.32
CA ILE A 267 19.55 5.29 7.95
C ILE A 267 20.94 4.67 7.76
N ASP A 268 21.98 5.31 8.28
CA ASP A 268 23.37 4.87 8.12
C ASP A 268 23.63 3.56 8.89
N ALA A 269 23.23 3.50 10.16
CA ALA A 269 23.34 2.29 10.96
C ALA A 269 22.48 1.13 10.40
N SER A 270 21.35 1.43 9.78
CA SER A 270 20.54 0.44 9.08
C SER A 270 21.27 -0.14 7.85
N ARG A 271 21.93 0.71 7.06
CA ARG A 271 22.77 0.29 5.94
C ARG A 271 23.93 -0.60 6.39
N GLU A 272 24.57 -0.23 7.48
CA GLU A 272 25.65 -1.04 8.09
C GLU A 272 25.14 -2.43 8.50
N LEU A 273 23.99 -2.51 9.17
CA LEU A 273 23.41 -3.78 9.58
C LEU A 273 23.00 -4.66 8.38
N ILE A 274 22.49 -4.08 7.29
CA ILE A 274 22.22 -4.80 6.05
C ILE A 274 23.52 -5.32 5.43
N SER A 275 24.58 -4.52 5.44
CA SER A 275 25.89 -4.90 4.92
C SER A 275 26.52 -6.03 5.73
N CYS A 276 26.46 -5.97 7.06
CA CYS A 276 26.89 -7.06 7.94
C CYS A 276 26.11 -8.34 7.69
N ALA A 277 24.77 -8.27 7.54
CA ALA A 277 23.95 -9.43 7.23
C ALA A 277 24.35 -10.09 5.90
N LYS A 278 24.78 -9.27 4.92
CA LYS A 278 25.29 -9.74 3.63
C LYS A 278 26.65 -10.41 3.74
N GLU A 279 27.55 -9.93 4.60
CA GLU A 279 28.84 -10.54 4.88
C GLU A 279 28.67 -11.91 5.57
N ASP A 280 27.82 -11.97 6.59
CA ASP A 280 27.49 -13.22 7.29
C ASP A 280 27.00 -14.36 6.34
N LEU A 281 26.28 -13.99 5.27
CA LEU A 281 25.86 -14.95 4.23
C LEU A 281 27.04 -15.55 3.45
N LYS A 282 28.11 -14.77 3.22
CA LYS A 282 29.32 -15.24 2.50
C LYS A 282 30.13 -16.18 3.39
N ASP A 283 30.27 -15.85 4.67
CA ASP A 283 31.02 -16.66 5.62
C ASP A 283 30.35 -18.01 5.87
N ALA A 284 29.00 -18.02 5.96
CA ALA A 284 28.23 -19.25 6.07
C ALA A 284 28.36 -20.17 4.84
N LYS A 285 28.69 -19.63 3.65
CA LYS A 285 28.98 -20.41 2.45
C LYS A 285 30.38 -21.01 2.49
N SER A 286 31.35 -20.28 2.98
CA SER A 286 32.76 -20.73 3.04
C SER A 286 32.99 -21.83 4.07
N SER A 287 32.02 -22.00 4.99
CA SER A 287 32.07 -22.97 6.09
C SER A 287 31.34 -24.29 5.79
N ARG A 288 30.70 -24.42 4.61
CA ARG A 288 30.03 -25.65 4.11
C ARG A 288 30.79 -26.27 2.96
#